data_a8d953cc4f6562e2e000098aa632a52b
#
_entry.id   a8d953cc4f6562e2e000098aa632a52b
#
_cell.length_a   1.000
_cell.length_b   1.000
_cell.length_c   1.000
_cell.angle_alpha   90.00
_cell.angle_beta   90.00
_cell.angle_gamma   90.00
#
_symmetry.space_group_name_H-M   'P 1'
#
loop_
_entity.id
_entity.type
_entity.pdbx_description
1 polymer ?
#
loop_
_entity_poly.entity_id
_entity_poly.type
_entity_poly.pdbx_seq_one_letter_code
_entity_poly.pdbx_strand_id
1 'polypeptide(L)'
;MSPRIFLLIGALLTAPGGGKMPEGFVDIADVAPDIVVDARYAGSNNFLGRPARGYGAARCLLTKPAASALAEVQRDLAAFGLGLLVYDCYRPQRAVDDFAAWSRDTKGAATNPSHHPIVPRSELFARGYIAARSGHSRGSTVDLTLIPAGPPARGAVPPRDCRSIGGPLAPDGSLNMGTTFDCFDERAHAADASVPPEARRNRLLLKMAMEKRGFVAYEAEWWHFTLAKEPHRDKAFDFEIERAR
;
A
#
# COMPACT_ATOMS: atom_id res chain seq x y z
N MET A 1 -43.15 -24.22 -46.84
CA MET A 1 -42.62 -24.27 -45.49
C MET A 1 -41.13 -23.95 -45.60
N SER A 2 -40.72 -22.69 -45.30
CA SER A 2 -39.32 -22.26 -45.34
C SER A 2 -38.67 -22.37 -43.94
N PRO A 3 -37.47 -22.91 -43.82
CA PRO A 3 -36.80 -22.94 -42.52
C PRO A 3 -36.19 -21.57 -42.17
N ARG A 4 -36.56 -21.05 -40.99
CA ARG A 4 -35.96 -19.86 -40.42
C ARG A 4 -34.62 -20.26 -39.77
N ILE A 5 -33.52 -19.73 -40.34
CA ILE A 5 -32.17 -19.83 -39.74
C ILE A 5 -32.13 -18.81 -38.61
N PHE A 6 -31.99 -19.28 -37.39
CA PHE A 6 -31.64 -18.45 -36.23
C PHE A 6 -30.11 -18.25 -36.19
N LEU A 7 -29.68 -17.03 -36.51
CA LEU A 7 -28.30 -16.59 -36.30
C LEU A 7 -28.10 -16.31 -34.82
N LEU A 8 -27.39 -17.18 -34.12
CA LEU A 8 -26.90 -16.94 -32.76
C LEU A 8 -25.72 -15.96 -32.84
N ILE A 9 -25.97 -14.68 -32.56
CA ILE A 9 -24.91 -13.69 -32.35
C ILE A 9 -24.32 -13.96 -30.97
N GLY A 10 -23.20 -14.67 -30.94
CA GLY A 10 -22.38 -14.82 -29.76
C GLY A 10 -21.75 -13.47 -29.39
N ALA A 11 -22.23 -12.85 -28.32
CA ALA A 11 -21.53 -11.72 -27.71
C ALA A 11 -20.18 -12.20 -27.19
N LEU A 12 -19.08 -11.86 -27.86
CA LEU A 12 -17.75 -11.96 -27.29
C LEU A 12 -17.70 -10.99 -26.09
N LEU A 13 -17.79 -11.54 -24.90
CA LEU A 13 -17.37 -10.85 -23.68
C LEU A 13 -15.85 -10.67 -23.76
N THR A 14 -15.41 -9.51 -24.25
CA THR A 14 -14.02 -9.09 -24.09
C THR A 14 -13.75 -8.95 -22.60
N ALA A 15 -12.92 -9.84 -22.06
CA ALA A 15 -12.34 -9.64 -20.75
C ALA A 15 -11.70 -8.24 -20.72
N PRO A 16 -11.86 -7.46 -19.63
CA PRO A 16 -11.21 -6.16 -19.53
C PRO A 16 -9.70 -6.37 -19.67
N GLY A 17 -9.14 -5.90 -20.80
CA GLY A 17 -7.76 -6.09 -21.16
C GLY A 17 -6.85 -5.49 -20.09
N GLY A 18 -5.92 -6.25 -19.57
CA GLY A 18 -4.79 -5.77 -18.79
C GLY A 18 -4.05 -4.70 -19.61
N GLY A 19 -4.28 -3.42 -19.31
CA GLY A 19 -3.61 -2.33 -20.01
C GLY A 19 -2.12 -2.37 -19.71
N LYS A 20 -1.27 -2.28 -20.75
CA LYS A 20 0.18 -2.13 -20.59
C LYS A 20 0.49 -0.99 -19.62
N MET A 21 1.51 -1.17 -18.76
CA MET A 21 2.01 -0.11 -17.88
C MET A 21 2.23 1.18 -18.69
N PRO A 22 1.63 2.32 -18.30
CA PRO A 22 1.74 3.57 -19.05
C PRO A 22 3.18 4.09 -19.08
N GLU A 23 3.50 4.85 -20.13
CA GLU A 23 4.74 5.61 -20.16
C GLU A 23 4.83 6.56 -18.95
N GLY A 24 6.04 6.69 -18.39
CA GLY A 24 6.27 7.49 -17.19
C GLY A 24 6.20 6.71 -15.88
N PHE A 25 5.77 5.45 -15.90
CA PHE A 25 5.89 4.53 -14.76
C PHE A 25 7.14 3.66 -14.88
N VAL A 26 7.66 3.24 -13.72
CA VAL A 26 8.80 2.32 -13.58
C VAL A 26 8.56 1.38 -12.40
N ASP A 27 9.20 0.22 -12.40
CA ASP A 27 9.33 -0.60 -11.20
C ASP A 27 10.44 -0.03 -10.30
N ILE A 28 10.19 0.06 -9.00
CA ILE A 28 11.21 0.53 -8.06
C ILE A 28 12.44 -0.38 -8.06
N ALA A 29 12.27 -1.66 -8.33
CA ALA A 29 13.38 -2.63 -8.40
C ALA A 29 14.38 -2.30 -9.51
N ASP A 30 13.95 -1.62 -10.60
CA ASP A 30 14.82 -1.18 -11.69
C ASP A 30 15.59 0.11 -11.34
N VAL A 31 15.16 0.86 -10.31
CA VAL A 31 15.70 2.18 -9.93
C VAL A 31 16.50 2.11 -8.64
N ALA A 32 16.01 1.35 -7.67
CA ALA A 32 16.61 1.19 -6.34
C ALA A 32 16.41 -0.26 -5.85
N PRO A 33 17.21 -1.23 -6.36
CA PRO A 33 17.04 -2.65 -6.05
C PRO A 33 17.26 -3.01 -4.59
N ASP A 34 17.87 -2.12 -3.80
CA ASP A 34 18.08 -2.31 -2.36
C ASP A 34 16.81 -2.00 -1.53
N ILE A 35 15.78 -1.42 -2.13
CA ILE A 35 14.50 -1.23 -1.48
C ILE A 35 13.77 -2.57 -1.43
N VAL A 36 13.40 -3.00 -0.23
CA VAL A 36 12.64 -4.25 -0.06
C VAL A 36 11.17 -4.00 -0.38
N VAL A 37 10.58 -4.86 -1.21
CA VAL A 37 9.15 -4.78 -1.57
C VAL A 37 8.40 -5.96 -0.96
N ASP A 38 7.44 -5.67 -0.09
CA ASP A 38 6.44 -6.59 0.47
C ASP A 38 5.05 -6.10 0.07
N ALA A 39 4.72 -6.22 -1.22
CA ALA A 39 3.47 -5.73 -1.80
C ALA A 39 2.26 -6.47 -1.18
N ARG A 40 1.76 -5.96 -0.06
CA ARG A 40 0.75 -6.60 0.80
C ARG A 40 -0.52 -6.99 0.06
N TYR A 41 -0.96 -6.16 -0.87
CA TYR A 41 -2.19 -6.39 -1.62
C TYR A 41 -2.06 -7.39 -2.77
N ALA A 42 -0.84 -7.82 -3.10
CA ALA A 42 -0.61 -8.93 -4.02
C ALA A 42 -0.77 -10.32 -3.36
N GLY A 43 -0.85 -10.36 -2.03
CA GLY A 43 -1.00 -11.57 -1.23
C GLY A 43 -2.24 -11.53 -0.32
N SER A 44 -2.25 -12.39 0.69
CA SER A 44 -3.32 -12.47 1.70
C SER A 44 -2.99 -11.75 3.02
N ASN A 45 -1.76 -11.24 3.19
CA ASN A 45 -1.34 -10.54 4.40
C ASN A 45 -1.76 -9.06 4.35
N ASN A 46 -3.07 -8.81 4.30
CA ASN A 46 -3.72 -7.51 4.28
C ASN A 46 -5.11 -7.61 4.92
N PHE A 47 -5.81 -6.49 5.07
CA PHE A 47 -7.12 -6.46 5.72
C PHE A 47 -8.23 -7.20 4.96
N LEU A 48 -8.07 -7.43 3.64
CA LEU A 48 -9.01 -8.24 2.85
C LEU A 48 -8.88 -9.74 3.12
N GLY A 49 -7.69 -10.20 3.59
CA GLY A 49 -7.35 -11.62 3.74
C GLY A 49 -7.16 -12.36 2.40
N ARG A 50 -7.02 -11.65 1.29
CA ARG A 50 -6.84 -12.16 -0.07
C ARG A 50 -6.15 -11.13 -0.96
N PRO A 51 -5.63 -11.51 -2.14
CA PRO A 51 -5.16 -10.52 -3.12
C PRO A 51 -6.26 -9.54 -3.51
N ALA A 52 -5.89 -8.26 -3.64
CA ALA A 52 -6.77 -7.22 -4.13
C ALA A 52 -6.89 -7.27 -5.67
N ARG A 53 -8.00 -6.81 -6.20
CA ARG A 53 -8.25 -6.78 -7.65
C ARG A 53 -7.20 -5.90 -8.36
N GLY A 54 -6.59 -6.45 -9.42
CA GLY A 54 -5.57 -5.74 -10.20
C GLY A 54 -4.14 -5.91 -9.70
N TYR A 55 -3.90 -6.65 -8.60
CA TYR A 55 -2.57 -7.04 -8.14
C TYR A 55 -2.22 -8.45 -8.65
N GLY A 56 -1.84 -8.56 -9.92
CA GLY A 56 -1.39 -9.81 -10.54
C GLY A 56 0.06 -10.19 -10.19
N ALA A 57 0.83 -9.27 -9.61
CA ALA A 57 2.20 -9.50 -9.15
C ALA A 57 2.57 -8.62 -7.95
N ALA A 58 3.53 -9.09 -7.15
CA ALA A 58 4.11 -8.35 -6.02
C ALA A 58 5.21 -7.40 -6.53
N ARG A 59 4.80 -6.23 -7.06
CA ARG A 59 5.68 -5.21 -7.61
C ARG A 59 5.31 -3.83 -7.08
N CYS A 60 6.29 -2.96 -6.95
CA CYS A 60 6.10 -1.55 -6.63
C CYS A 60 6.30 -0.69 -7.89
N LEU A 61 5.21 -0.32 -8.52
CA LEU A 61 5.22 0.57 -9.68
C LEU A 61 4.98 2.01 -9.23
N LEU A 62 5.84 2.92 -9.67
CA LEU A 62 5.75 4.35 -9.36
C LEU A 62 5.94 5.20 -10.61
N THR A 63 5.49 6.45 -10.59
CA THR A 63 5.94 7.43 -11.58
C THR A 63 7.45 7.63 -11.46
N LYS A 64 8.13 7.88 -12.58
CA LYS A 64 9.59 8.11 -12.59
C LYS A 64 10.06 9.14 -11.56
N PRO A 65 9.40 10.32 -11.41
CA PRO A 65 9.78 11.27 -10.37
C PRO A 65 9.67 10.72 -8.94
N ALA A 66 8.60 9.97 -8.64
CA ALA A 66 8.41 9.38 -7.31
C ALA A 66 9.45 8.28 -7.04
N ALA A 67 9.73 7.42 -8.02
CA ALA A 67 10.75 6.38 -7.90
C ALA A 67 12.15 6.98 -7.69
N SER A 68 12.51 8.04 -8.45
CA SER A 68 13.80 8.74 -8.28
C SER A 68 13.92 9.37 -6.90
N ALA A 69 12.88 10.04 -6.42
CA ALA A 69 12.86 10.64 -5.08
C ALA A 69 12.98 9.56 -3.98
N LEU A 70 12.29 8.43 -4.13
CA LEU A 70 12.36 7.32 -3.17
C LEU A 70 13.76 6.67 -3.14
N ALA A 71 14.42 6.54 -4.29
CA ALA A 71 15.81 6.09 -4.37
C ALA A 71 16.79 7.03 -3.61
N GLU A 72 16.53 8.32 -3.62
CA GLU A 72 17.30 9.30 -2.82
C GLU A 72 17.06 9.09 -1.31
N VAL A 73 15.80 8.82 -0.88
CA VAL A 73 15.49 8.48 0.52
C VAL A 73 16.27 7.25 0.95
N GLN A 74 16.27 6.20 0.13
CA GLN A 74 17.00 4.95 0.42
C GLN A 74 18.51 5.22 0.60
N ARG A 75 19.11 6.04 -0.26
CA ARG A 75 20.53 6.39 -0.16
C ARG A 75 20.84 7.20 1.11
N ASP A 76 19.98 8.14 1.48
CA ASP A 76 20.13 8.91 2.71
C ASP A 76 20.10 8.01 3.94
N LEU A 77 19.18 7.05 3.98
CA LEU A 77 19.01 6.13 5.10
C LEU A 77 20.13 5.09 5.21
N ALA A 78 20.69 4.66 4.08
CA ALA A 78 21.79 3.69 4.04
C ALA A 78 23.02 4.16 4.82
N ALA A 79 23.29 5.46 4.83
CA ALA A 79 24.38 6.05 5.63
C ALA A 79 24.22 5.86 7.15
N PHE A 80 23.00 5.56 7.61
CA PHE A 80 22.66 5.31 9.01
C PHE A 80 22.41 3.82 9.31
N GLY A 81 22.74 2.92 8.38
CA GLY A 81 22.49 1.49 8.54
C GLY A 81 21.00 1.12 8.48
N LEU A 82 20.19 1.95 7.79
CA LEU A 82 18.76 1.75 7.60
C LEU A 82 18.42 1.58 6.12
N GLY A 83 17.28 0.97 5.86
CA GLY A 83 16.68 0.82 4.55
C GLY A 83 15.17 0.98 4.59
N LEU A 84 14.55 0.87 3.43
CA LEU A 84 13.11 0.94 3.24
C LEU A 84 12.50 -0.43 2.98
N LEU A 85 11.34 -0.67 3.60
CA LEU A 85 10.42 -1.74 3.25
C LEU A 85 9.12 -1.12 2.77
N VAL A 86 8.73 -1.41 1.53
CA VAL A 86 7.55 -0.85 0.86
C VAL A 86 6.41 -1.84 0.89
N TYR A 87 5.24 -1.40 1.33
CA TYR A 87 4.01 -2.19 1.44
C TYR A 87 3.08 -2.00 0.26
N ASP A 88 2.97 -0.77 -0.27
CA ASP A 88 2.16 -0.44 -1.43
C ASP A 88 2.72 0.75 -2.20
N CYS A 89 2.48 0.76 -3.52
CA CYS A 89 2.89 1.80 -4.45
C CYS A 89 1.70 2.24 -5.32
N TYR A 90 1.79 2.14 -6.64
CA TYR A 90 0.63 2.29 -7.49
C TYR A 90 -0.41 1.23 -7.13
N ARG A 91 -1.65 1.69 -6.92
CA ARG A 91 -2.83 0.86 -6.64
C ARG A 91 -3.84 1.08 -7.75
N PRO A 92 -4.19 0.06 -8.55
CA PRO A 92 -5.23 0.20 -9.57
C PRO A 92 -6.55 0.71 -8.98
N GLN A 93 -7.30 1.56 -9.69
CA GLN A 93 -8.60 2.05 -9.20
C GLN A 93 -9.54 0.88 -8.86
N ARG A 94 -9.51 -0.20 -9.63
CA ARG A 94 -10.29 -1.42 -9.33
C ARG A 94 -9.98 -2.05 -7.97
N ALA A 95 -8.77 -1.86 -7.42
CA ALA A 95 -8.45 -2.28 -6.06
C ALA A 95 -9.08 -1.36 -5.01
N VAL A 96 -9.11 -0.05 -5.26
CA VAL A 96 -9.81 0.93 -4.41
C VAL A 96 -11.31 0.61 -4.37
N ASP A 97 -11.90 0.29 -5.52
CA ASP A 97 -13.30 -0.13 -5.63
C ASP A 97 -13.56 -1.46 -4.90
N ASP A 98 -12.59 -2.38 -4.94
CA ASP A 98 -12.63 -3.66 -4.21
C ASP A 98 -12.60 -3.44 -2.69
N PHE A 99 -11.79 -2.52 -2.18
CA PHE A 99 -11.75 -2.13 -0.77
C PHE A 99 -13.08 -1.53 -0.31
N ALA A 100 -13.65 -0.63 -1.12
CA ALA A 100 -14.94 -0.03 -0.83
C ALA A 100 -16.08 -1.07 -0.87
N ALA A 101 -16.06 -2.03 -1.78
CA ALA A 101 -17.03 -3.12 -1.82
C ALA A 101 -16.89 -4.05 -0.61
N TRP A 102 -15.64 -4.41 -0.24
CA TRP A 102 -15.36 -5.22 0.94
C TRP A 102 -15.83 -4.55 2.24
N SER A 103 -15.64 -3.24 2.39
CA SER A 103 -16.08 -2.53 3.59
C SER A 103 -17.60 -2.51 3.78
N ARG A 104 -18.36 -2.60 2.69
CA ARG A 104 -19.84 -2.66 2.71
C ARG A 104 -20.39 -4.08 2.89
N ASP A 105 -19.57 -5.11 2.69
CA ASP A 105 -19.98 -6.49 2.91
C ASP A 105 -20.02 -6.79 4.41
N THR A 106 -21.23 -6.95 4.95
CA THR A 106 -21.47 -7.21 6.38
C THR A 106 -21.34 -8.69 6.77
N LYS A 107 -20.99 -9.58 5.83
CA LYS A 107 -20.73 -10.99 6.12
C LYS A 107 -19.40 -11.15 6.84
N GLY A 108 -19.40 -11.92 7.92
CA GLY A 108 -18.20 -12.21 8.72
C GLY A 108 -18.06 -11.32 9.96
N ALA A 109 -16.87 -11.35 10.56
CA ALA A 109 -16.61 -10.63 11.80
C ALA A 109 -16.69 -9.10 11.61
N ALA A 110 -17.34 -8.43 12.55
CA ALA A 110 -17.48 -6.96 12.54
C ALA A 110 -16.11 -6.27 12.70
N THR A 111 -15.21 -6.84 13.53
CA THR A 111 -13.85 -6.33 13.78
C THR A 111 -12.81 -7.40 13.47
N ASN A 112 -11.59 -6.95 13.15
CA ASN A 112 -10.42 -7.80 13.00
C ASN A 112 -9.25 -7.15 13.76
N PRO A 113 -8.82 -7.71 14.89
CA PRO A 113 -7.78 -7.10 15.71
C PRO A 113 -6.45 -6.87 14.97
N SER A 114 -6.17 -7.65 13.93
CA SER A 114 -4.94 -7.48 13.13
C SER A 114 -4.95 -6.25 12.22
N HIS A 115 -6.12 -5.62 11.97
CA HIS A 115 -6.25 -4.45 11.11
C HIS A 115 -7.24 -3.39 11.64
N HIS A 116 -8.41 -3.79 12.12
CA HIS A 116 -9.43 -2.86 12.65
C HIS A 116 -9.96 -3.37 14.00
N PRO A 117 -9.18 -3.17 15.07
CA PRO A 117 -9.43 -3.79 16.38
C PRO A 117 -10.68 -3.28 17.08
N ILE A 118 -11.05 -2.03 16.83
CA ILE A 118 -12.17 -1.36 17.51
C ILE A 118 -13.25 -0.97 16.51
N VAL A 119 -12.85 -0.46 15.32
CA VAL A 119 -13.78 0.07 14.33
C VAL A 119 -14.44 -1.08 13.56
N PRO A 120 -15.77 -1.18 13.57
CA PRO A 120 -16.47 -2.15 12.73
C PRO A 120 -16.17 -1.93 11.24
N ARG A 121 -16.00 -3.02 10.48
CA ARG A 121 -15.72 -2.97 9.04
C ARG A 121 -16.69 -2.07 8.28
N SER A 122 -17.98 -2.11 8.61
CA SER A 122 -19.02 -1.29 7.99
C SER A 122 -18.87 0.23 8.23
N GLU A 123 -18.06 0.64 9.23
CA GLU A 123 -17.81 2.03 9.55
C GLU A 123 -16.50 2.56 8.94
N LEU A 124 -15.61 1.69 8.43
CA LEU A 124 -14.29 2.07 7.93
C LEU A 124 -14.37 3.11 6.81
N PHE A 125 -15.36 2.98 5.90
CA PHE A 125 -15.59 3.94 4.84
C PHE A 125 -16.11 5.29 5.39
N ALA A 126 -17.08 5.26 6.30
CA ALA A 126 -17.65 6.47 6.88
C ALA A 126 -16.65 7.24 7.76
N ARG A 127 -15.71 6.51 8.39
CA ARG A 127 -14.63 7.11 9.21
C ARG A 127 -13.40 7.52 8.42
N GLY A 128 -13.39 7.31 7.08
CA GLY A 128 -12.31 7.75 6.20
C GLY A 128 -11.09 6.83 6.14
N TYR A 129 -11.12 5.65 6.78
CA TYR A 129 -10.04 4.65 6.65
C TYR A 129 -10.01 4.01 5.27
N ILE A 130 -11.16 3.91 4.60
CA ILE A 130 -11.31 3.46 3.22
C ILE A 130 -12.00 4.57 2.42
N ALA A 131 -11.47 4.90 1.24
CA ALA A 131 -11.98 5.96 0.39
C ALA A 131 -12.33 5.46 -1.01
N ALA A 132 -13.20 6.19 -1.73
CA ALA A 132 -13.54 5.91 -3.12
C ALA A 132 -12.45 6.35 -4.12
N ARG A 133 -11.51 7.16 -3.68
CA ARG A 133 -10.34 7.62 -4.46
C ARG A 133 -9.10 7.53 -3.60
N SER A 134 -7.98 7.16 -4.20
CA SER A 134 -6.70 7.01 -3.52
C SER A 134 -5.59 7.75 -4.24
N GLY A 135 -4.66 8.34 -3.49
CA GLY A 135 -3.41 8.88 -4.00
C GLY A 135 -2.58 7.85 -4.76
N HIS A 136 -2.61 6.61 -4.29
CA HIS A 136 -1.90 5.49 -4.92
C HIS A 136 -2.29 5.26 -6.38
N SER A 137 -3.57 5.47 -6.74
CA SER A 137 -4.03 5.31 -8.13
C SER A 137 -3.43 6.33 -9.10
N ARG A 138 -2.74 7.37 -8.59
CA ARG A 138 -2.01 8.34 -9.41
C ARG A 138 -0.52 7.97 -9.62
N GLY A 139 -0.02 6.95 -8.88
CA GLY A 139 1.31 6.38 -9.04
C GLY A 139 2.44 7.17 -8.38
N SER A 140 2.13 8.15 -7.53
CA SER A 140 3.15 8.93 -6.80
C SER A 140 2.99 8.90 -5.29
N THR A 141 2.20 7.95 -4.80
CA THR A 141 1.99 7.66 -3.38
C THR A 141 2.60 6.32 -3.04
N VAL A 142 3.17 6.21 -1.85
CA VAL A 142 3.82 5.00 -1.35
C VAL A 142 3.52 4.81 0.12
N ASP A 143 3.24 3.56 0.51
CA ASP A 143 3.15 3.10 1.90
C ASP A 143 4.42 2.32 2.25
N LEU A 144 5.12 2.73 3.31
CA LEU A 144 6.43 2.18 3.62
C LEU A 144 6.83 2.35 5.09
N THR A 145 7.93 1.68 5.44
CA THR A 145 8.54 1.74 6.77
C THR A 145 10.06 1.69 6.71
N LEU A 146 10.68 1.82 7.87
CA LEU A 146 12.13 1.65 8.06
C LEU A 146 12.46 0.21 8.47
N ILE A 147 13.54 -0.32 7.91
CA ILE A 147 14.15 -1.58 8.34
C ILE A 147 15.64 -1.35 8.68
N PRO A 148 16.26 -2.15 9.55
CA PRO A 148 17.71 -2.25 9.60
C PRO A 148 18.26 -2.64 8.23
N ALA A 149 19.44 -2.14 7.86
CA ALA A 149 20.06 -2.50 6.58
C ALA A 149 20.30 -4.02 6.51
N GLY A 150 19.92 -4.62 5.39
CA GLY A 150 19.99 -6.06 5.14
C GLY A 150 18.63 -6.68 4.85
N PRO A 151 18.60 -7.99 4.56
CA PRO A 151 17.34 -8.66 4.25
C PRO A 151 16.44 -8.68 5.50
N PRO A 152 15.15 -8.32 5.36
CA PRO A 152 14.20 -8.37 6.48
C PRO A 152 13.97 -9.80 6.93
N ALA A 153 13.53 -9.97 8.17
CA ALA A 153 13.10 -11.27 8.69
C ALA A 153 11.92 -11.80 7.84
N ARG A 154 12.09 -12.98 7.25
CA ARG A 154 11.03 -13.60 6.45
C ARG A 154 10.11 -14.44 7.34
N GLY A 155 8.82 -14.48 6.98
CA GLY A 155 7.85 -15.39 7.59
C GLY A 155 7.25 -14.90 8.90
N ALA A 156 7.29 -13.61 9.16
CA ALA A 156 6.69 -13.05 10.36
C ALA A 156 5.16 -13.21 10.37
N VAL A 157 4.65 -13.76 11.45
CA VAL A 157 3.20 -13.82 11.70
C VAL A 157 2.76 -12.45 12.20
N PRO A 158 1.73 -11.83 11.59
CA PRO A 158 1.17 -10.57 12.09
C PRO A 158 0.77 -10.70 13.56
N PRO A 159 0.91 -9.65 14.38
CA PRO A 159 0.45 -9.68 15.75
C PRO A 159 -1.06 -9.87 15.78
N ARG A 160 -1.57 -10.48 16.84
CA ARG A 160 -3.02 -10.66 17.03
C ARG A 160 -3.77 -9.32 17.08
N ASP A 161 -3.11 -8.26 17.56
CA ASP A 161 -3.63 -6.89 17.60
C ASP A 161 -2.61 -5.97 16.94
N CYS A 162 -3.03 -5.25 15.92
CA CYS A 162 -2.17 -4.35 15.13
C CYS A 162 -1.56 -3.20 15.95
N ARG A 163 -2.10 -2.94 17.15
CA ARG A 163 -1.61 -1.93 18.10
C ARG A 163 -0.53 -2.46 19.05
N SER A 164 -0.23 -3.76 18.99
CA SER A 164 0.65 -4.44 19.96
C SER A 164 1.93 -4.90 19.28
N ILE A 165 2.93 -4.03 19.24
CA ILE A 165 4.28 -4.40 18.79
C ILE A 165 5.16 -4.57 20.04
N GLY A 166 5.56 -5.81 20.30
CA GLY A 166 6.45 -6.15 21.41
C GLY A 166 7.92 -6.10 20.99
N GLY A 167 8.64 -5.09 21.45
CA GLY A 167 10.09 -4.98 21.20
C GLY A 167 10.47 -3.92 20.19
N PRO A 168 11.77 -3.85 19.80
CA PRO A 168 12.29 -2.79 18.93
C PRO A 168 11.93 -2.98 17.45
N LEU A 169 11.59 -4.22 17.04
CA LEU A 169 11.20 -4.56 15.67
C LEU A 169 9.78 -5.11 15.66
N ALA A 170 9.06 -4.77 14.58
CA ALA A 170 7.79 -5.40 14.24
C ALA A 170 8.01 -6.81 13.68
N PRO A 171 6.97 -7.66 13.60
CA PRO A 171 7.08 -9.02 13.10
C PRO A 171 7.66 -9.15 11.68
N ASP A 172 7.48 -8.17 10.82
CA ASP A 172 8.04 -8.13 9.46
C ASP A 172 9.49 -7.61 9.40
N GLY A 173 10.12 -7.41 10.55
CA GLY A 173 11.49 -6.92 10.66
C GLY A 173 11.63 -5.40 10.54
N SER A 174 10.53 -4.67 10.38
CA SER A 174 10.56 -3.20 10.39
C SER A 174 10.79 -2.66 11.80
N LEU A 175 11.29 -1.41 11.89
CA LEU A 175 11.38 -0.72 13.16
C LEU A 175 9.99 -0.57 13.77
N ASN A 176 9.92 -0.64 15.10
CA ASN A 176 8.67 -0.47 15.82
C ASN A 176 8.10 0.93 15.57
N MET A 177 6.99 1.00 14.86
CA MET A 177 6.23 2.22 14.58
C MET A 177 5.03 2.42 15.53
N GLY A 178 4.85 1.54 16.55
CA GLY A 178 3.75 1.59 17.51
C GLY A 178 2.46 0.91 17.04
N THR A 179 2.28 0.77 15.73
CA THR A 179 1.25 -0.08 15.10
C THR A 179 1.85 -0.79 13.89
N THR A 180 1.22 -1.87 13.44
CA THR A 180 1.53 -2.43 12.13
C THR A 180 0.99 -1.54 11.01
N PHE A 181 1.41 -1.81 9.78
CA PHE A 181 0.80 -1.27 8.56
C PHE A 181 -0.70 -1.64 8.49
N ASP A 182 -1.52 -0.76 7.93
CA ASP A 182 -2.99 -0.93 7.81
C ASP A 182 -3.71 -1.18 9.15
N CYS A 183 -3.21 -0.61 10.24
CA CYS A 183 -3.93 -0.59 11.50
C CYS A 183 -4.92 0.57 11.50
N PHE A 184 -6.20 0.31 11.24
CA PHE A 184 -7.27 1.31 11.23
C PHE A 184 -7.67 1.68 12.67
N ASP A 185 -6.81 2.47 13.28
CA ASP A 185 -6.90 2.93 14.67
C ASP A 185 -6.22 4.30 14.78
N GLU A 186 -6.68 5.15 15.68
CA GLU A 186 -6.09 6.49 15.89
C GLU A 186 -4.62 6.45 16.27
N ARG A 187 -4.14 5.34 16.85
CA ARG A 187 -2.72 5.11 17.11
C ARG A 187 -1.87 5.06 15.83
N ALA A 188 -2.46 4.86 14.66
CA ALA A 188 -1.77 4.93 13.37
C ALA A 188 -1.52 6.39 12.92
N HIS A 189 -2.17 7.39 13.52
CA HIS A 189 -1.91 8.78 13.20
C HIS A 189 -0.44 9.13 13.44
N ALA A 190 0.18 9.83 12.50
CA ALA A 190 1.63 10.07 12.48
C ALA A 190 2.15 10.73 13.77
N ALA A 191 1.37 11.63 14.36
CA ALA A 191 1.71 12.38 15.57
C ALA A 191 1.11 11.81 16.87
N ASP A 192 0.50 10.61 16.87
CA ASP A 192 -0.14 10.04 18.06
C ASP A 192 0.86 9.91 19.22
N ALA A 193 0.50 10.52 20.36
CA ALA A 193 1.34 10.58 21.54
C ALA A 193 1.22 9.34 22.44
N SER A 194 0.21 8.48 22.24
CA SER A 194 -0.02 7.28 23.02
C SER A 194 0.94 6.13 22.69
N VAL A 195 1.57 6.17 21.51
CA VAL A 195 2.56 5.16 21.11
C VAL A 195 3.89 5.37 21.87
N PRO A 196 4.69 4.31 22.07
CA PRO A 196 5.96 4.40 22.80
C PRO A 196 6.90 5.50 22.23
N PRO A 197 7.75 6.12 23.08
CA PRO A 197 8.69 7.16 22.62
C PRO A 197 9.61 6.71 21.48
N GLU A 198 10.01 5.46 21.47
CA GLU A 198 10.80 4.85 20.39
C GLU A 198 10.04 4.88 19.05
N ALA A 199 8.78 4.45 19.06
CA ALA A 199 7.94 4.47 17.85
C ALA A 199 7.75 5.90 17.33
N ARG A 200 7.55 6.88 18.21
CA ARG A 200 7.48 8.30 17.81
C ARG A 200 8.77 8.80 17.16
N ARG A 201 9.94 8.40 17.68
CA ARG A 201 11.23 8.71 17.06
C ARG A 201 11.37 8.09 15.68
N ASN A 202 10.97 6.82 15.52
CA ASN A 202 11.04 6.10 14.26
C ASN A 202 10.13 6.73 13.20
N ARG A 203 8.87 7.10 13.57
CA ARG A 203 7.95 7.84 12.69
C ARG A 203 8.50 9.20 12.28
N LEU A 204 9.08 9.95 13.23
CA LEU A 204 9.69 11.26 12.94
C LEU A 204 10.89 11.11 11.97
N LEU A 205 11.73 10.11 12.17
CA LEU A 205 12.86 9.82 11.27
C LEU A 205 12.37 9.51 9.85
N LEU A 206 11.38 8.63 9.72
CA LEU A 206 10.77 8.29 8.43
C LEU A 206 10.20 9.55 7.77
N LYS A 207 9.39 10.32 8.50
CA LYS A 207 8.77 11.57 8.01
C LYS A 207 9.84 12.54 7.51
N MET A 208 10.88 12.81 8.30
CA MET A 208 11.96 13.73 7.91
C MET A 208 12.73 13.26 6.68
N ALA A 209 13.03 11.96 6.57
CA ALA A 209 13.71 11.39 5.41
C ALA A 209 12.87 11.53 4.14
N MET A 210 11.57 11.26 4.21
CA MET A 210 10.65 11.38 3.09
C MET A 210 10.43 12.84 2.68
N GLU A 211 10.17 13.73 3.64
CA GLU A 211 9.94 15.17 3.37
C GLU A 211 11.16 15.86 2.79
N LYS A 212 12.37 15.50 3.21
CA LYS A 212 13.63 15.98 2.62
C LYS A 212 13.70 15.74 1.10
N ARG A 213 13.01 14.70 0.62
CA ARG A 213 13.00 14.31 -0.81
C ARG A 213 11.68 14.66 -1.51
N GLY A 214 10.89 15.57 -0.90
CA GLY A 214 9.71 16.17 -1.52
C GLY A 214 8.43 15.38 -1.40
N PHE A 215 8.39 14.37 -0.56
CA PHE A 215 7.14 13.70 -0.19
C PHE A 215 6.40 14.49 0.89
N VAL A 216 5.10 14.32 0.97
CA VAL A 216 4.22 14.87 2.01
C VAL A 216 3.59 13.71 2.76
N ALA A 217 3.72 13.72 4.08
CA ALA A 217 3.11 12.73 4.95
C ALA A 217 1.58 12.93 5.04
N TYR A 218 0.84 11.82 5.17
CA TYR A 218 -0.57 11.85 5.52
C TYR A 218 -0.73 11.70 7.04
N GLU A 219 -1.39 12.67 7.67
CA GLU A 219 -1.44 12.74 9.14
C GLU A 219 -2.17 11.57 9.80
N ALA A 220 -3.12 10.93 9.12
CA ALA A 220 -3.88 9.81 9.68
C ALA A 220 -3.16 8.45 9.56
N GLU A 221 -2.04 8.38 8.82
CA GLU A 221 -1.32 7.12 8.55
C GLU A 221 0.18 7.36 8.53
N TRP A 222 0.93 6.84 9.52
CA TRP A 222 2.37 7.07 9.65
C TRP A 222 3.20 6.53 8.48
N TRP A 223 2.66 5.58 7.71
CA TRP A 223 3.32 4.92 6.58
C TRP A 223 3.10 5.61 5.23
N HIS A 224 2.09 6.49 5.11
CA HIS A 224 1.56 7.00 3.84
C HIS A 224 2.18 8.33 3.42
N PHE A 225 2.79 8.35 2.24
CA PHE A 225 3.48 9.52 1.70
C PHE A 225 3.16 9.72 0.22
N THR A 226 2.89 10.96 -0.18
CA THR A 226 2.64 11.35 -1.58
C THR A 226 3.68 12.36 -2.03
N LEU A 227 4.25 12.21 -3.24
CA LEU A 227 5.16 13.18 -3.82
C LEU A 227 4.40 14.51 -4.06
N ALA A 228 4.88 15.63 -3.49
CA ALA A 228 4.20 16.92 -3.56
C ALA A 228 4.01 17.43 -4.99
N LYS A 229 5.00 17.19 -5.86
CA LYS A 229 5.00 17.55 -7.29
C LYS A 229 4.71 16.32 -8.16
N GLU A 230 3.58 15.64 -7.90
CA GLU A 230 3.18 14.47 -8.69
C GLU A 230 2.74 14.87 -10.10
N PRO A 231 3.10 14.09 -11.16
CA PRO A 231 2.79 14.43 -12.55
C PRO A 231 1.33 14.21 -12.92
N HIS A 232 0.58 13.42 -12.15
CA HIS A 232 -0.78 12.98 -12.50
C HIS A 232 -1.80 13.31 -11.41
N ARG A 233 -1.76 14.56 -10.89
CA ARG A 233 -2.60 14.98 -9.75
C ARG A 233 -4.10 14.71 -9.92
N ASP A 234 -4.61 14.79 -11.14
CA ASP A 234 -6.05 14.67 -11.44
C ASP A 234 -6.41 13.36 -12.15
N LYS A 235 -5.46 12.42 -12.29
CA LYS A 235 -5.67 11.20 -13.07
C LYS A 235 -5.45 9.94 -12.25
N ALA A 236 -6.52 9.22 -11.93
CA ALA A 236 -6.42 7.85 -11.44
C ALA A 236 -6.22 6.88 -12.62
N PHE A 237 -5.32 5.93 -12.44
CA PHE A 237 -5.05 4.85 -13.39
C PHE A 237 -5.72 3.55 -12.92
N ASP A 238 -5.96 2.64 -13.88
CA ASP A 238 -6.55 1.32 -13.61
C ASP A 238 -5.93 0.21 -14.47
N PHE A 239 -4.62 0.26 -14.71
CA PHE A 239 -3.91 -0.84 -15.35
C PHE A 239 -3.53 -1.92 -14.32
N GLU A 240 -3.45 -3.17 -14.75
CA GLU A 240 -3.09 -4.29 -13.89
C GLU A 240 -1.59 -4.30 -13.58
N ILE A 241 -1.23 -4.65 -12.33
CA ILE A 241 0.17 -4.90 -11.93
C ILE A 241 0.52 -6.32 -12.35
N GLU A 242 1.10 -6.47 -13.54
CA GLU A 242 1.48 -7.76 -14.11
C GLU A 242 2.91 -8.15 -13.71
N ARG A 243 3.26 -9.44 -13.86
CA ARG A 243 4.65 -9.90 -13.75
C ARG A 243 5.53 -9.20 -14.79
N ALA A 244 6.78 -8.93 -14.44
CA ALA A 244 7.77 -8.50 -15.43
C ALA A 244 7.89 -9.60 -16.50
N ARG A 245 7.91 -9.19 -17.77
CA ARG A 245 8.12 -10.12 -18.90
C ARG A 245 9.58 -10.46 -19.02
#